data_e4ac6b76c3c655f217cb24132fbdcc56
#
_entry.id   e4ac6b76c3c655f217cb24132fbdcc56
#
_cell.length_a   1.000
_cell.length_b   1.000
_cell.length_c   1.000
_cell.angle_alpha   90.00
_cell.angle_beta   90.00
_cell.angle_gamma   90.00
#
_symmetry.space_group_name_H-M   'P 1'
#
loop_
_entity.id
_entity.type
_entity.pdbx_description
1 polymer ?
#
loop_
_entity_poly.entity_id
_entity_poly.type
_entity_poly.pdbx_seq_one_letter_code
_entity_poly.pdbx_strand_id
1 'polypeptide(L)'
;MTSSRERIARAARELFDQYGPERFTMRAIGARAGVSGAAIYRHFPNREALLAEVLRGAYERFVFYLARGLRGRTPLKRLLRTGEQYLLFALDHPRFYEAMFLRTDVPALRRFDELASGRGAGFQLLVDRVRECMTAGVLPRGDAAEVALVLWALVHGLAALHLTGRFGGDRQSVERLFRRMARRAMRLLRGPETPGRRRP
;
A
#
# COMPACT_ATOMS: atom_id res chain seq x y z
N MET A 1 -13.84 -26.48 -8.56
CA MET A 1 -14.03 -26.58 -7.10
C MET A 1 -12.85 -25.91 -6.40
N THR A 2 -13.09 -24.99 -5.45
CA THR A 2 -12.03 -24.30 -4.70
C THR A 2 -11.33 -25.29 -3.76
N SER A 3 -10.00 -25.36 -3.80
CA SER A 3 -9.23 -26.29 -2.97
C SER A 3 -9.37 -25.96 -1.46
N SER A 4 -9.14 -26.97 -0.59
CA SER A 4 -9.18 -26.73 0.88
C SER A 4 -8.15 -25.68 1.31
N ARG A 5 -6.98 -25.65 0.69
CA ARG A 5 -5.95 -24.63 0.93
C ARG A 5 -6.44 -23.21 0.61
N GLU A 6 -7.12 -23.05 -0.53
CA GLU A 6 -7.70 -21.74 -0.92
C GLU A 6 -8.84 -21.30 0.00
N ARG A 7 -9.70 -22.23 0.45
CA ARG A 7 -10.76 -21.92 1.43
C ARG A 7 -10.17 -21.44 2.74
N ILE A 8 -9.14 -22.13 3.25
CA ILE A 8 -8.43 -21.75 4.49
C ILE A 8 -7.80 -20.37 4.34
N ALA A 9 -7.05 -20.14 3.26
CA ALA A 9 -6.39 -18.85 3.00
C ALA A 9 -7.39 -17.70 2.85
N ARG A 10 -8.54 -17.94 2.22
CA ARG A 10 -9.62 -16.96 2.11
C ARG A 10 -10.24 -16.64 3.47
N ALA A 11 -10.61 -17.66 4.25
CA ALA A 11 -11.20 -17.49 5.58
C ALA A 11 -10.22 -16.76 6.53
N ALA A 12 -8.93 -17.08 6.45
CA ALA A 12 -7.89 -16.42 7.21
C ALA A 12 -7.77 -14.93 6.83
N ARG A 13 -7.81 -14.61 5.54
CA ARG A 13 -7.76 -13.23 5.03
C ARG A 13 -8.96 -12.42 5.49
N GLU A 14 -10.16 -12.96 5.39
CA GLU A 14 -11.40 -12.31 5.84
C GLU A 14 -11.38 -12.05 7.35
N LEU A 15 -10.94 -13.03 8.16
CA LEU A 15 -10.80 -12.85 9.61
C LEU A 15 -9.77 -11.76 9.96
N PHE A 16 -8.65 -11.73 9.26
CA PHE A 16 -7.64 -10.72 9.49
C PHE A 16 -8.13 -9.32 9.09
N ASP A 17 -8.78 -9.18 7.95
CA ASP A 17 -9.33 -7.90 7.48
C ASP A 17 -10.40 -7.36 8.45
N GLN A 18 -11.24 -8.26 8.99
CA GLN A 18 -12.33 -7.90 9.90
C GLN A 18 -11.88 -7.62 11.34
N TYR A 19 -10.94 -8.43 11.88
CA TYR A 19 -10.63 -8.43 13.32
C TYR A 19 -9.15 -8.22 13.66
N GLY A 20 -8.27 -8.18 12.65
CA GLY A 20 -6.82 -8.06 12.87
C GLY A 20 -6.17 -9.34 13.42
N PRO A 21 -4.93 -9.20 13.94
CA PRO A 21 -4.15 -10.32 14.45
C PRO A 21 -4.70 -10.92 15.74
N GLU A 22 -5.53 -10.20 16.51
CA GLU A 22 -6.06 -10.60 17.82
C GLU A 22 -6.98 -11.82 17.70
N ARG A 23 -7.78 -11.89 16.64
CA ARG A 23 -8.67 -13.03 16.37
C ARG A 23 -8.14 -14.01 15.32
N PHE A 24 -6.92 -13.82 14.86
CA PHE A 24 -6.28 -14.69 13.87
C PHE A 24 -5.77 -15.97 14.55
N THR A 25 -6.68 -16.90 14.87
CA THR A 25 -6.36 -18.20 15.47
C THR A 25 -6.69 -19.34 14.51
N MET A 26 -5.89 -20.43 14.56
CA MET A 26 -6.12 -21.60 13.70
C MET A 26 -7.54 -22.18 13.91
N ARG A 27 -8.06 -22.17 15.15
CA ARG A 27 -9.42 -22.63 15.47
C ARG A 27 -10.50 -21.77 14.81
N ALA A 28 -10.40 -20.44 14.91
CA ALA A 28 -11.37 -19.52 14.30
C ALA A 28 -11.35 -19.61 12.77
N ILE A 29 -10.14 -19.74 12.20
CA ILE A 29 -9.96 -19.91 10.75
C ILE A 29 -10.58 -21.24 10.28
N GLY A 30 -10.36 -22.34 11.02
CA GLY A 30 -10.94 -23.65 10.71
C GLY A 30 -12.46 -23.63 10.72
N ALA A 31 -13.04 -23.07 11.77
CA ALA A 31 -14.49 -22.91 11.88
C ALA A 31 -15.07 -22.11 10.69
N ARG A 32 -14.42 -20.99 10.31
CA ARG A 32 -14.86 -20.15 9.19
C ARG A 32 -14.67 -20.83 7.83
N ALA A 33 -13.60 -21.62 7.66
CA ALA A 33 -13.32 -22.35 6.42
C ALA A 33 -14.13 -23.63 6.24
N GLY A 34 -14.85 -24.08 7.29
CA GLY A 34 -15.55 -25.34 7.31
C GLY A 34 -14.61 -26.55 7.24
N VAL A 35 -13.46 -26.50 7.95
CA VAL A 35 -12.47 -27.57 7.99
C VAL A 35 -12.03 -27.88 9.42
N SER A 36 -11.59 -29.14 9.68
CA SER A 36 -11.02 -29.50 10.96
C SER A 36 -9.65 -28.86 11.21
N GLY A 37 -9.23 -28.71 12.47
CA GLY A 37 -7.90 -28.24 12.83
C GLY A 37 -6.79 -29.07 12.16
N ALA A 38 -6.91 -30.38 12.15
CA ALA A 38 -5.96 -31.27 11.48
C ALA A 38 -5.86 -30.99 9.96
N ALA A 39 -6.97 -30.62 9.32
CA ALA A 39 -6.98 -30.25 7.90
C ALA A 39 -6.20 -28.95 7.64
N ILE A 40 -6.25 -27.97 8.57
CA ILE A 40 -5.46 -26.75 8.43
C ILE A 40 -3.97 -27.06 8.49
N TYR A 41 -3.52 -27.84 9.49
CA TYR A 41 -2.10 -28.15 9.69
C TYR A 41 -1.49 -28.96 8.54
N ARG A 42 -2.29 -29.69 7.74
CA ARG A 42 -1.81 -30.31 6.51
C ARG A 42 -1.43 -29.30 5.42
N HIS A 43 -2.01 -28.11 5.42
CA HIS A 43 -1.77 -27.08 4.42
C HIS A 43 -0.84 -25.95 4.90
N PHE A 44 -0.90 -25.66 6.20
CA PHE A 44 -0.13 -24.59 6.84
C PHE A 44 0.43 -25.13 8.16
N PRO A 45 1.74 -25.32 8.26
CA PRO A 45 2.37 -26.00 9.40
C PRO A 45 2.21 -25.25 10.73
N ASN A 46 2.01 -23.96 10.68
CA ASN A 46 1.79 -23.10 11.85
C ASN A 46 1.01 -21.83 11.47
N ARG A 47 0.68 -21.05 12.51
CA ARG A 47 -0.04 -19.76 12.37
C ARG A 47 0.77 -18.74 11.56
N GLU A 48 2.06 -18.72 11.74
CA GLU A 48 3.00 -17.80 11.10
C GLU A 48 3.06 -18.04 9.58
N ALA A 49 3.10 -19.29 9.14
CA ALA A 49 3.07 -19.66 7.73
C ALA A 49 1.75 -19.23 7.06
N LEU A 50 0.61 -19.39 7.76
CA LEU A 50 -0.68 -18.93 7.25
C LEU A 50 -0.78 -17.39 7.24
N LEU A 51 -0.23 -16.72 8.27
CA LEU A 51 -0.18 -15.26 8.32
C LEU A 51 0.69 -14.70 7.19
N ALA A 52 1.85 -15.30 6.92
CA ALA A 52 2.71 -14.91 5.81
C ALA A 52 1.99 -15.01 4.45
N GLU A 53 1.22 -16.09 4.23
CA GLU A 53 0.39 -16.25 3.03
C GLU A 53 -0.68 -15.16 2.91
N VAL A 54 -1.33 -14.82 4.03
CA VAL A 54 -2.37 -13.78 4.08
C VAL A 54 -1.78 -12.41 3.77
N LEU A 55 -0.63 -12.08 4.36
CA LEU A 55 0.04 -10.79 4.15
C LEU A 55 0.63 -10.68 2.74
N ARG A 56 1.14 -11.78 2.18
CA ARG A 56 1.55 -11.83 0.76
C ARG A 56 0.38 -11.45 -0.16
N GLY A 57 -0.80 -12.08 0.05
CA GLY A 57 -1.99 -11.74 -0.73
C GLY A 57 -2.50 -10.31 -0.49
N ALA A 58 -2.31 -9.75 0.71
CA ALA A 58 -2.61 -8.35 1.00
C ALA A 58 -1.68 -7.41 0.23
N TYR A 59 -0.38 -7.75 0.15
CA TYR A 59 0.59 -6.97 -0.63
C TYR A 59 0.30 -7.02 -2.14
N GLU A 60 -0.05 -8.17 -2.68
CA GLU A 60 -0.49 -8.29 -4.08
C GLU A 60 -1.69 -7.38 -4.36
N ARG A 61 -2.66 -7.35 -3.44
CA ARG A 61 -3.80 -6.43 -3.51
C ARG A 61 -3.36 -4.97 -3.44
N PHE A 62 -2.43 -4.64 -2.56
CA PHE A 62 -1.86 -3.29 -2.48
C PHE A 62 -1.24 -2.86 -3.82
N VAL A 63 -0.39 -3.69 -4.42
CA VAL A 63 0.20 -3.42 -5.74
C VAL A 63 -0.88 -3.26 -6.82
N PHE A 64 -1.94 -4.07 -6.77
CA PHE A 64 -3.08 -3.93 -7.66
C PHE A 64 -3.79 -2.57 -7.50
N TYR A 65 -3.96 -2.08 -6.25
CA TYR A 65 -4.47 -0.72 -6.02
C TYR A 65 -3.59 0.31 -6.70
N LEU A 66 -2.27 0.28 -6.48
CA LEU A 66 -1.34 1.22 -7.09
C LEU A 66 -1.44 1.20 -8.63
N ALA A 67 -1.53 0.02 -9.22
CA ALA A 67 -1.66 -0.16 -10.66
C ALA A 67 -2.92 0.48 -11.27
N ARG A 68 -4.00 0.64 -10.50
CA ARG A 68 -5.20 1.39 -10.94
C ARG A 68 -4.89 2.85 -11.24
N GLY A 69 -3.84 3.41 -10.63
CA GLY A 69 -3.35 4.75 -10.91
C GLY A 69 -2.83 4.92 -12.36
N LEU A 70 -2.39 3.83 -12.99
CA LEU A 70 -1.86 3.83 -14.36
C LEU A 70 -2.88 4.26 -15.43
N ARG A 71 -4.17 4.22 -15.11
CA ARG A 71 -5.26 4.68 -16.00
C ARG A 71 -5.30 6.20 -16.21
N GLY A 72 -4.40 6.96 -15.61
CA GLY A 72 -4.27 8.40 -15.84
C GLY A 72 -3.79 8.72 -17.27
N ARG A 73 -4.39 9.72 -17.93
CA ARG A 73 -4.07 10.10 -19.31
C ARG A 73 -2.71 10.81 -19.48
N THR A 74 -2.16 11.38 -18.42
CA THR A 74 -0.87 12.09 -18.46
C THR A 74 0.07 11.55 -17.37
N PRO A 75 1.40 11.69 -17.51
CA PRO A 75 2.35 11.30 -16.48
C PRO A 75 1.98 11.83 -15.09
N LEU A 76 1.67 13.12 -14.98
CA LEU A 76 1.25 13.73 -13.72
C LEU A 76 -0.03 13.10 -13.16
N LYS A 77 -1.04 12.84 -14.01
CA LYS A 77 -2.28 12.20 -13.55
C LYS A 77 -2.04 10.77 -13.09
N ARG A 78 -1.14 10.02 -13.73
CA ARG A 78 -0.76 8.68 -13.29
C ARG A 78 -0.07 8.72 -11.93
N LEU A 79 0.91 9.62 -11.74
CA LEU A 79 1.61 9.80 -10.49
C LEU A 79 0.66 10.16 -9.34
N LEU A 80 -0.16 11.19 -9.50
CA LEU A 80 -1.13 11.63 -8.47
C LEU A 80 -2.15 10.54 -8.13
N ARG A 81 -2.66 9.82 -9.15
CA ARG A 81 -3.59 8.70 -8.93
C ARG A 81 -2.91 7.52 -8.23
N THR A 82 -1.66 7.22 -8.49
CA THR A 82 -0.93 6.18 -7.77
C THR A 82 -0.88 6.49 -6.27
N GLY A 83 -0.56 7.73 -5.88
CA GLY A 83 -0.62 8.17 -4.49
C GLY A 83 -2.04 8.14 -3.90
N GLU A 84 -3.07 8.51 -4.68
CA GLU A 84 -4.47 8.39 -4.25
C GLU A 84 -4.88 6.93 -4.01
N GLN A 85 -4.47 6.01 -4.88
CA GLN A 85 -4.72 4.58 -4.70
C GLN A 85 -3.99 3.99 -3.49
N TYR A 86 -2.78 4.49 -3.16
CA TYR A 86 -2.10 4.15 -1.92
C TYR A 86 -2.95 4.49 -0.69
N LEU A 87 -3.43 5.73 -0.63
CA LEU A 87 -4.31 6.18 0.47
C LEU A 87 -5.60 5.35 0.53
N LEU A 88 -6.25 5.11 -0.61
CA LEU A 88 -7.48 4.31 -0.67
C LEU A 88 -7.27 2.90 -0.14
N PHE A 89 -6.14 2.24 -0.46
CA PHE A 89 -5.83 0.95 0.14
C PHE A 89 -5.73 1.02 1.67
N ALA A 90 -5.06 2.03 2.22
CA ALA A 90 -4.95 2.22 3.66
C ALA A 90 -6.32 2.41 4.33
N LEU A 91 -7.22 3.17 3.69
CA LEU A 91 -8.57 3.43 4.20
C LEU A 91 -9.53 2.24 4.03
N ASP A 92 -9.38 1.46 2.94
CA ASP A 92 -10.21 0.29 2.66
C ASP A 92 -9.78 -0.93 3.48
N HIS A 93 -8.49 -1.06 3.78
CA HIS A 93 -7.87 -2.21 4.43
C HIS A 93 -6.93 -1.80 5.57
N PRO A 94 -7.43 -1.04 6.58
CA PRO A 94 -6.59 -0.45 7.63
C PRO A 94 -5.76 -1.50 8.37
N ARG A 95 -6.31 -2.65 8.70
CA ARG A 95 -5.61 -3.73 9.43
C ARG A 95 -4.46 -4.35 8.63
N PHE A 96 -4.65 -4.52 7.32
CA PHE A 96 -3.56 -4.95 6.45
C PHE A 96 -2.50 -3.88 6.31
N TYR A 97 -2.91 -2.62 6.17
CA TYR A 97 -1.97 -1.50 6.10
C TYR A 97 -1.13 -1.39 7.36
N GLU A 98 -1.78 -1.42 8.53
CA GLU A 98 -1.09 -1.41 9.83
C GLU A 98 -0.11 -2.58 9.95
N ALA A 99 -0.55 -3.81 9.64
CA ALA A 99 0.30 -4.98 9.71
C ALA A 99 1.52 -4.90 8.77
N MET A 100 1.34 -4.39 7.55
CA MET A 100 2.42 -4.34 6.56
C MET A 100 3.40 -3.18 6.77
N PHE A 101 2.94 -2.05 7.32
CA PHE A 101 3.72 -0.82 7.29
C PHE A 101 3.93 -0.14 8.65
N LEU A 102 3.13 -0.45 9.66
CA LEU A 102 3.19 0.24 10.96
C LEU A 102 3.61 -0.68 12.12
N ARG A 103 3.48 -2.02 11.97
CA ARG A 103 3.83 -2.97 13.01
C ARG A 103 5.22 -3.55 12.79
N THR A 104 6.04 -3.54 13.84
CA THR A 104 7.39 -4.15 13.85
C THR A 104 7.45 -5.46 14.63
N ASP A 105 6.37 -5.80 15.35
CA ASP A 105 6.27 -6.95 16.26
C ASP A 105 5.75 -8.23 15.59
N VAL A 106 5.49 -8.21 14.28
CA VAL A 106 5.01 -9.37 13.53
C VAL A 106 6.19 -10.08 12.84
N PRO A 107 6.67 -11.23 13.35
CA PRO A 107 7.85 -11.92 12.79
C PRO A 107 7.73 -12.30 11.32
N ALA A 108 6.48 -12.59 10.86
CA ALA A 108 6.19 -12.88 9.46
C ALA A 108 6.54 -11.70 8.53
N LEU A 109 6.62 -10.47 9.06
CA LEU A 109 6.95 -9.26 8.29
C LEU A 109 8.45 -9.04 8.12
N ARG A 110 9.31 -9.64 8.94
CA ARG A 110 10.78 -9.55 8.77
C ARG A 110 11.27 -10.11 7.43
N ARG A 111 10.49 -11.00 6.80
CA ARG A 111 10.71 -11.47 5.42
C ARG A 111 10.22 -10.49 4.35
N PHE A 112 9.50 -9.45 4.75
CA PHE A 112 9.07 -8.34 3.88
C PHE A 112 10.04 -7.14 3.93
N ASP A 113 11.25 -7.30 4.47
CA ASP A 113 12.28 -6.26 4.47
C ASP A 113 12.64 -5.78 3.05
N GLU A 114 12.44 -6.63 2.03
CA GLU A 114 12.53 -6.21 0.62
C GLU A 114 11.45 -5.19 0.25
N LEU A 115 10.31 -5.21 0.92
CA LEU A 115 9.21 -4.27 0.74
C LEU A 115 9.50 -2.95 1.45
N ALA A 116 10.05 -3.03 2.67
CA ALA A 116 10.47 -1.88 3.47
C ALA A 116 11.76 -1.24 2.93
N SER A 117 12.63 -2.02 2.27
CA SER A 117 13.90 -1.55 1.70
C SER A 117 13.74 -0.70 0.42
N GLY A 118 12.52 -0.37 0.01
CA GLY A 118 12.27 0.40 -1.21
C GLY A 118 12.48 -0.38 -2.52
N ARG A 119 12.79 -1.68 -2.43
CA ARG A 119 12.98 -2.56 -3.61
C ARG A 119 11.72 -3.32 -4.01
N GLY A 120 10.65 -3.22 -3.23
CA GLY A 120 9.38 -3.89 -3.52
C GLY A 120 8.67 -3.32 -4.76
N ALA A 121 7.87 -4.15 -5.43
CA ALA A 121 7.14 -3.80 -6.65
C ALA A 121 6.29 -2.51 -6.52
N GLY A 122 5.73 -2.25 -5.34
CA GLY A 122 4.96 -1.03 -5.07
C GLY A 122 5.79 0.24 -5.12
N PHE A 123 7.00 0.23 -4.53
CA PHE A 123 7.90 1.38 -4.57
C PHE A 123 8.48 1.58 -5.97
N GLN A 124 8.88 0.50 -6.64
CA GLN A 124 9.38 0.57 -8.02
C GLN A 124 8.33 1.18 -8.96
N LEU A 125 7.04 0.83 -8.79
CA LEU A 125 5.96 1.42 -9.57
C LEU A 125 5.89 2.94 -9.35
N LEU A 126 6.10 3.44 -8.14
CA LEU A 126 6.15 4.87 -7.85
C LEU A 126 7.38 5.54 -8.48
N VAL A 127 8.56 4.92 -8.37
CA VAL A 127 9.80 5.40 -9.02
C VAL A 127 9.59 5.54 -10.53
N ASP A 128 8.96 4.57 -11.17
CA ASP A 128 8.70 4.62 -12.61
C ASP A 128 7.73 5.76 -12.98
N ARG A 129 6.74 6.07 -12.13
CA ARG A 129 5.84 7.23 -12.35
C ARG A 129 6.57 8.57 -12.20
N VAL A 130 7.50 8.65 -11.24
CA VAL A 130 8.35 9.84 -11.10
C VAL A 130 9.26 9.99 -12.31
N ARG A 131 9.94 8.93 -12.73
CA ARG A 131 10.81 8.93 -13.92
C ARG A 131 10.05 9.33 -15.19
N GLU A 132 8.83 8.86 -15.35
CA GLU A 132 7.94 9.23 -16.44
C GLU A 132 7.62 10.76 -16.40
N CYS A 133 7.38 11.33 -15.23
CA CYS A 133 7.16 12.75 -15.05
C CYS A 133 8.44 13.57 -15.38
N MET A 134 9.61 13.09 -15.02
CA MET A 134 10.90 13.73 -15.35
C MET A 134 11.15 13.71 -16.86
N THR A 135 10.90 12.56 -17.50
CA THR A 135 11.06 12.41 -18.97
C THR A 135 10.09 13.33 -19.73
N ALA A 136 8.89 13.51 -19.24
CA ALA A 136 7.88 14.40 -19.82
C ALA A 136 8.08 15.90 -19.45
N GLY A 137 9.13 16.26 -18.72
CA GLY A 137 9.40 17.63 -18.28
C GLY A 137 8.40 18.17 -17.24
N VAL A 138 7.64 17.29 -16.59
CA VAL A 138 6.67 17.64 -15.53
C VAL A 138 7.39 17.85 -14.20
N LEU A 139 8.48 17.13 -13.97
CA LEU A 139 9.37 17.28 -12.83
C LEU A 139 10.79 17.56 -13.35
N PRO A 140 11.62 18.28 -12.57
CA PRO A 140 13.03 18.44 -12.88
C PRO A 140 13.73 17.08 -13.00
N ARG A 141 14.77 17.01 -13.80
CA ARG A 141 15.65 15.83 -13.83
C ARG A 141 16.39 15.67 -12.51
N GLY A 142 16.57 14.45 -12.05
CA GLY A 142 17.24 14.13 -10.79
C GLY A 142 17.11 12.66 -10.45
N ASP A 143 17.37 12.31 -9.19
CA ASP A 143 17.17 10.97 -8.70
C ASP A 143 15.66 10.70 -8.50
N ALA A 144 15.11 9.82 -9.34
CA ALA A 144 13.70 9.45 -9.30
C ALA A 144 13.33 8.67 -8.03
N ALA A 145 14.27 7.91 -7.44
CA ALA A 145 14.03 7.15 -6.23
C ALA A 145 13.93 8.08 -5.01
N GLU A 146 14.78 9.11 -4.95
CA GLU A 146 14.75 10.12 -3.89
C GLU A 146 13.43 10.91 -3.92
N VAL A 147 13.00 11.37 -5.09
CA VAL A 147 11.71 12.07 -5.24
C VAL A 147 10.54 11.13 -4.91
N ALA A 148 10.61 9.87 -5.33
CA ALA A 148 9.59 8.87 -4.99
C ALA A 148 9.51 8.65 -3.47
N LEU A 149 10.65 8.63 -2.78
CA LEU A 149 10.69 8.49 -1.31
C LEU A 149 10.00 9.67 -0.61
N VAL A 150 10.25 10.91 -1.06
CA VAL A 150 9.56 12.10 -0.54
C VAL A 150 8.04 11.99 -0.70
N LEU A 151 7.59 11.59 -1.89
CA LEU A 151 6.15 11.43 -2.17
C LEU A 151 5.52 10.28 -1.39
N TRP A 152 6.26 9.19 -1.21
CA TRP A 152 5.81 8.07 -0.39
C TRP A 152 5.71 8.48 1.08
N ALA A 153 6.73 9.11 1.64
CA ALA A 153 6.71 9.60 3.02
C ALA A 153 5.49 10.51 3.29
N LEU A 154 5.12 11.35 2.33
CA LEU A 154 3.96 12.24 2.44
C LEU A 154 2.64 11.46 2.53
N VAL A 155 2.37 10.53 1.63
CA VAL A 155 1.11 9.77 1.64
C VAL A 155 1.08 8.76 2.78
N HIS A 156 2.22 8.12 3.07
CA HIS A 156 2.37 7.20 4.18
C HIS A 156 2.15 7.90 5.53
N GLY A 157 2.80 9.05 5.74
CA GLY A 157 2.62 9.84 6.96
C GLY A 157 1.17 10.27 7.18
N LEU A 158 0.47 10.73 6.13
CA LEU A 158 -0.94 11.09 6.23
C LEU A 158 -1.81 9.88 6.58
N ALA A 159 -1.61 8.74 5.93
CA ALA A 159 -2.35 7.52 6.20
C ALA A 159 -2.10 7.03 7.64
N ALA A 160 -0.83 7.00 8.08
CA ALA A 160 -0.44 6.58 9.42
C ALA A 160 -1.05 7.49 10.51
N LEU A 161 -0.97 8.82 10.34
CA LEU A 161 -1.55 9.78 11.28
C LEU A 161 -3.07 9.64 11.39
N HIS A 162 -3.75 9.38 10.27
CA HIS A 162 -5.19 9.16 10.28
C HIS A 162 -5.56 7.85 10.97
N LEU A 163 -4.95 6.73 10.60
CA LEU A 163 -5.27 5.40 11.14
C LEU A 163 -4.94 5.27 12.63
N THR A 164 -3.92 6.00 13.11
CA THR A 164 -3.56 6.04 14.54
C THR A 164 -4.37 7.06 15.35
N GLY A 165 -5.37 7.72 14.74
CA GLY A 165 -6.22 8.69 15.41
C GLY A 165 -5.53 10.00 15.79
N ARG A 166 -4.30 10.26 15.30
CA ARG A 166 -3.55 11.50 15.53
C ARG A 166 -4.07 12.68 14.72
N PHE A 167 -4.88 12.39 13.74
CA PHE A 167 -5.44 13.35 12.80
C PHE A 167 -6.91 13.01 12.57
N GLY A 168 -7.80 13.90 13.02
CA GLY A 168 -9.25 13.73 12.94
C GLY A 168 -9.78 13.92 11.51
N GLY A 169 -11.06 13.58 11.34
CA GLY A 169 -11.80 13.73 10.10
C GLY A 169 -12.30 12.41 9.53
N ASP A 170 -13.37 12.51 8.77
CA ASP A 170 -13.92 11.38 8.02
C ASP A 170 -13.06 11.05 6.79
N ARG A 171 -13.35 9.92 6.16
CA ARG A 171 -12.69 9.45 4.95
C ARG A 171 -12.58 10.54 3.87
N GLN A 172 -13.68 11.25 3.59
CA GLN A 172 -13.71 12.27 2.55
C GLN A 172 -12.78 13.45 2.86
N SER A 173 -12.71 13.83 4.12
CA SER A 173 -11.81 14.91 4.59
C SER A 173 -10.34 14.54 4.39
N VAL A 174 -9.97 13.31 4.70
CA VAL A 174 -8.60 12.79 4.48
C VAL A 174 -8.26 12.74 2.99
N GLU A 175 -9.16 12.25 2.14
CA GLU A 175 -8.97 12.24 0.69
C GLU A 175 -8.83 13.67 0.11
N ARG A 176 -9.66 14.61 0.56
CA ARG A 176 -9.54 16.02 0.16
C ARG A 176 -8.21 16.63 0.59
N LEU A 177 -7.78 16.34 1.84
CA LEU A 177 -6.50 16.81 2.34
C LEU A 177 -5.34 16.25 1.52
N PHE A 178 -5.34 14.94 1.25
CA PHE A 178 -4.32 14.33 0.41
C PHE A 178 -4.21 15.03 -0.96
N ARG A 179 -5.33 15.26 -1.64
CA ARG A 179 -5.33 15.95 -2.94
C ARG A 179 -4.73 17.37 -2.87
N ARG A 180 -4.97 18.10 -1.76
CA ARG A 180 -4.34 19.42 -1.55
C ARG A 180 -2.84 19.31 -1.30
N MET A 181 -2.45 18.38 -0.41
CA MET A 181 -1.04 18.14 -0.09
C MET A 181 -0.25 17.67 -1.32
N ALA A 182 -0.78 16.73 -2.08
CA ALA A 182 -0.16 16.23 -3.31
C ALA A 182 0.06 17.34 -4.34
N ARG A 183 -0.94 18.22 -4.56
CA ARG A 183 -0.79 19.38 -5.43
C ARG A 183 0.27 20.37 -4.93
N ARG A 184 0.34 20.58 -3.61
CA ARG A 184 1.35 21.45 -3.01
C ARG A 184 2.74 20.85 -3.15
N ALA A 185 2.91 19.58 -2.88
CA ALA A 185 4.17 18.85 -3.07
C ALA A 185 4.67 18.95 -4.52
N MET A 186 3.76 18.75 -5.49
CA MET A 186 4.11 18.87 -6.91
C MET A 186 4.58 20.27 -7.29
N ARG A 187 4.03 21.33 -6.71
CA ARG A 187 4.50 22.71 -6.93
C ARG A 187 5.91 22.93 -6.35
N LEU A 188 6.13 22.43 -5.13
CA LEU A 188 7.44 22.55 -4.46
C LEU A 188 8.54 21.78 -5.21
N LEU A 189 8.23 20.57 -5.67
CA LEU A 189 9.17 19.72 -6.41
C LEU A 189 9.52 20.25 -7.81
N ARG A 190 8.67 21.07 -8.42
CA ARG A 190 8.96 21.73 -9.70
C ARG A 190 9.96 22.87 -9.59
N GLY A 191 10.15 23.41 -8.39
CA GLY A 191 10.93 24.63 -8.19
C GLY A 191 10.19 25.90 -8.66
N PRO A 192 10.78 27.08 -8.46
CA PRO A 192 10.25 28.31 -9.01
C PRO A 192 10.24 28.21 -10.54
N GLU A 193 9.15 28.66 -11.17
CA GLU A 193 9.12 28.83 -12.63
C GLU A 193 10.23 29.79 -13.02
N THR A 194 11.22 29.31 -13.76
CA THR A 194 12.26 30.18 -14.29
C THR A 194 11.58 31.10 -15.32
N PRO A 195 11.49 32.42 -15.06
CA PRO A 195 10.93 33.34 -16.04
C PRO A 195 11.85 33.37 -17.28
N GLY A 196 11.39 32.90 -18.44
CA GLY A 196 12.05 33.18 -19.68
C GLY A 196 12.70 32.02 -20.43
N ARG A 197 11.95 30.99 -20.76
CA ARG A 197 12.18 30.28 -22.04
C ARG A 197 10.92 30.45 -22.90
N ARG A 198 10.85 31.60 -23.60
CA ARG A 198 10.06 31.71 -24.82
C ARG A 198 10.57 30.60 -25.76
N ARG A 199 9.71 29.68 -26.10
CA ARG A 199 10.00 28.72 -27.17
C ARG A 199 10.14 29.52 -28.47
N PRO A 200 11.16 29.20 -29.28
CA PRO A 200 11.22 29.74 -30.66
C PRO A 200 10.07 29.19 -31.49
#